data_8e363944a50fc4f9f3fcdf3bdc8546c4
#
_entry.id   8e363944a50fc4f9f3fcdf3bdc8546c4
#
_cell.length_a   1.000
_cell.length_b   1.000
_cell.length_c   1.000
_cell.angle_alpha   90.00
_cell.angle_beta   90.00
_cell.angle_gamma   90.00
#
_symmetry.space_group_name_H-M   'P 1'
#
loop_
_entity.id
_entity.type
_entity.pdbx_description
1 polymer ?
#
loop_
_entity_poly.entity_id
_entity_poly.type
_entity_poly.pdbx_seq_one_letter_code
_entity_poly.pdbx_strand_id
1 'polypeptide(L)'
;HAEETCGVDKNLAARFLVPLMEAHAAKSFALGSPAVDGARAIKSVEEQELMRAASATNDQAMIRFRELVHEGATEREIADELEGIYRELGASGHSFDPIVSFGANAADPHHMPDDTKLKVGDVVLFDVGCRQDEYCSDMTRTFFWNEPTAKQREVYELVRRANEAGRA
;
A
#
# COMPACT_ATOMS: atom_id res chain seq x y z
N HIS A 1 -3.60 25.79 30.82
CA HIS A 1 -4.10 24.77 29.85
C HIS A 1 -5.57 24.37 30.12
N ALA A 2 -6.03 24.31 31.35
CA ALA A 2 -7.43 23.97 31.67
C ALA A 2 -8.47 24.97 31.12
N GLU A 3 -8.03 26.14 30.64
CA GLU A 3 -8.89 27.17 30.08
C GLU A 3 -8.97 27.16 28.54
N GLU A 4 -8.25 26.23 27.87
CA GLU A 4 -8.15 26.15 26.42
C GLU A 4 -8.93 24.95 25.86
N THR A 5 -9.26 25.02 24.59
CA THR A 5 -9.83 23.88 23.85
C THR A 5 -8.72 22.90 23.46
N CYS A 6 -8.88 21.62 23.81
CA CYS A 6 -7.99 20.55 23.43
C CYS A 6 -8.47 19.90 22.13
N GLY A 7 -7.62 19.88 21.10
CA GLY A 7 -7.86 19.10 19.88
C GLY A 7 -7.54 17.62 20.12
N VAL A 8 -8.47 16.74 19.75
CA VAL A 8 -8.30 15.29 19.87
C VAL A 8 -8.33 14.63 18.49
N ASP A 9 -7.61 13.52 18.35
CA ASP A 9 -7.62 12.74 17.11
C ASP A 9 -8.96 12.01 16.90
N LYS A 10 -9.40 11.90 15.65
CA LYS A 10 -10.65 11.20 15.26
C LYS A 10 -10.67 9.73 15.69
N ASN A 11 -9.51 9.11 15.85
CA ASN A 11 -9.36 7.70 16.23
C ASN A 11 -9.00 7.53 17.71
N LEU A 12 -8.98 8.62 18.52
CA LEU A 12 -8.68 8.51 19.93
C LEU A 12 -9.74 7.66 20.63
N ALA A 13 -9.32 6.51 21.18
CA ALA A 13 -10.24 5.61 21.84
C ALA A 13 -10.89 6.29 23.06
N ALA A 14 -12.20 6.10 23.23
CA ALA A 14 -12.99 6.70 24.31
C ALA A 14 -12.41 6.43 25.70
N ARG A 15 -11.75 5.28 25.92
CA ARG A 15 -11.06 4.94 27.18
C ARG A 15 -9.98 5.95 27.59
N PHE A 16 -9.44 6.74 26.65
CA PHE A 16 -8.48 7.81 26.93
C PHE A 16 -9.18 9.17 27.01
N LEU A 17 -10.18 9.42 26.16
CA LEU A 17 -10.88 10.69 26.11
C LEU A 17 -11.76 10.92 27.35
N VAL A 18 -12.54 9.90 27.76
CA VAL A 18 -13.48 10.05 28.88
C VAL A 18 -12.77 10.44 30.19
N PRO A 19 -11.67 9.79 30.62
CA PRO A 19 -10.95 10.23 31.81
C PRO A 19 -10.39 11.66 31.70
N LEU A 20 -9.98 12.13 30.54
CA LEU A 20 -9.53 13.50 30.33
C LEU A 20 -10.68 14.52 30.52
N MET A 21 -11.86 14.16 30.05
CA MET A 21 -13.07 14.97 30.23
C MET A 21 -13.48 15.03 31.72
N GLU A 22 -13.50 13.91 32.40
CA GLU A 22 -13.83 13.79 33.83
C GLU A 22 -12.82 14.54 34.71
N ALA A 23 -11.55 14.50 34.34
CA ALA A 23 -10.49 15.25 35.02
C ALA A 23 -10.49 16.77 34.72
N HIS A 24 -11.42 17.25 33.88
CA HIS A 24 -11.44 18.64 33.41
C HIS A 24 -10.08 19.12 32.88
N ALA A 25 -9.38 18.23 32.12
CA ALA A 25 -8.04 18.48 31.60
C ALA A 25 -7.98 19.67 30.60
N ALA A 26 -9.11 20.04 30.02
CA ALA A 26 -9.29 21.22 29.17
C ALA A 26 -10.70 21.81 29.34
N LYS A 27 -10.88 23.07 28.97
CA LYS A 27 -12.17 23.75 28.95
C LYS A 27 -13.21 23.08 28.05
N SER A 28 -12.74 22.59 26.91
CA SER A 28 -13.54 21.85 25.94
C SER A 28 -12.66 20.93 25.08
N PHE A 29 -13.27 20.00 24.43
CA PHE A 29 -12.61 19.10 23.48
C PHE A 29 -13.21 19.30 22.09
N ALA A 30 -12.39 19.33 21.07
CA ALA A 30 -12.79 19.46 19.67
C ALA A 30 -12.00 18.48 18.81
N LEU A 31 -12.51 18.18 17.62
CA LEU A 31 -11.80 17.34 16.67
C LEU A 31 -10.59 18.10 16.10
N GLY A 32 -9.37 17.64 16.42
CA GLY A 32 -8.10 18.22 15.96
C GLY A 32 -7.58 17.64 14.64
N SER A 33 -8.07 16.46 14.26
CA SER A 33 -7.60 15.74 13.06
C SER A 33 -7.64 16.56 11.77
N PRO A 34 -8.64 17.41 11.46
CA PRO A 34 -8.63 18.19 10.22
C PRO A 34 -7.40 19.11 10.08
N ALA A 35 -6.89 19.68 11.17
CA ALA A 35 -5.69 20.51 11.14
C ALA A 35 -4.43 19.67 10.85
N VAL A 36 -4.32 18.51 11.47
CA VAL A 36 -3.21 17.56 11.26
C VAL A 36 -3.28 16.97 9.85
N ASP A 37 -4.45 16.51 9.42
CA ASP A 37 -4.66 15.94 8.10
C ASP A 37 -4.35 16.99 7.00
N GLY A 38 -4.76 18.25 7.20
CA GLY A 38 -4.45 19.36 6.31
C GLY A 38 -2.94 19.65 6.21
N ALA A 39 -2.23 19.67 7.34
CA ALA A 39 -0.78 19.85 7.35
C ALA A 39 -0.05 18.68 6.65
N ARG A 40 -0.50 17.44 6.83
CA ARG A 40 0.07 16.24 6.20
C ARG A 40 -0.25 16.11 4.72
N ALA A 41 -1.33 16.71 4.23
CA ALA A 41 -1.74 16.64 2.82
C ALA A 41 -0.73 17.32 1.90
N ILE A 42 -0.08 18.40 2.37
CA ILE A 42 0.90 19.15 1.58
C ILE A 42 2.30 18.82 2.10
N LYS A 43 3.08 18.11 1.28
CA LYS A 43 4.42 17.65 1.60
C LYS A 43 5.44 18.76 1.34
N SER A 44 6.42 18.92 2.23
CA SER A 44 7.60 19.76 2.00
C SER A 44 8.44 19.22 0.83
N VAL A 45 9.44 19.97 0.41
CA VAL A 45 10.37 19.51 -0.64
C VAL A 45 11.15 18.28 -0.17
N GLU A 46 11.59 18.27 1.07
CA GLU A 46 12.31 17.16 1.68
C GLU A 46 11.43 15.90 1.77
N GLU A 47 10.18 16.05 2.18
CA GLU A 47 9.21 14.94 2.22
C GLU A 47 8.94 14.36 0.83
N GLN A 48 8.86 15.22 -0.19
CA GLN A 48 8.69 14.77 -1.58
C GLN A 48 9.89 13.96 -2.06
N GLU A 49 11.13 14.34 -1.67
CA GLU A 49 12.32 13.55 -2.02
C GLU A 49 12.32 12.18 -1.32
N LEU A 50 11.92 12.11 -0.06
CA LEU A 50 11.77 10.84 0.66
C LEU A 50 10.72 9.93 0.01
N MET A 51 9.59 10.48 -0.41
CA MET A 51 8.56 9.73 -1.16
C MET A 51 9.08 9.22 -2.51
N ARG A 52 9.86 10.04 -3.24
CA ARG A 52 10.49 9.62 -4.49
C ARG A 52 11.52 8.50 -4.26
N ALA A 53 12.30 8.59 -3.19
CA ALA A 53 13.26 7.56 -2.82
C ALA A 53 12.55 6.23 -2.52
N ALA A 54 11.51 6.24 -1.69
CA ALA A 54 10.71 5.05 -1.41
C ALA A 54 10.08 4.46 -2.68
N SER A 55 9.58 5.31 -3.60
CA SER A 55 9.04 4.84 -4.88
C SER A 55 10.13 4.24 -5.78
N ALA A 56 11.32 4.82 -5.83
CA ALA A 56 12.44 4.29 -6.61
C ALA A 56 12.93 2.93 -6.07
N THR A 57 12.94 2.76 -4.75
CA THR A 57 13.22 1.46 -4.13
C THR A 57 12.17 0.43 -4.50
N ASN A 58 10.88 0.81 -4.52
CA ASN A 58 9.81 -0.08 -4.93
C ASN A 58 9.91 -0.47 -6.42
N ASP A 59 10.31 0.46 -7.31
CA ASP A 59 10.57 0.14 -8.73
C ASP A 59 11.68 -0.92 -8.87
N GLN A 60 12.78 -0.80 -8.12
CA GLN A 60 13.86 -1.79 -8.12
C GLN A 60 13.40 -3.15 -7.56
N ALA A 61 12.64 -3.13 -6.46
CA ALA A 61 12.08 -4.33 -5.86
C ALA A 61 11.15 -5.07 -6.83
N MET A 62 10.30 -4.36 -7.58
CA MET A 62 9.36 -4.95 -8.53
C MET A 62 10.07 -5.75 -9.65
N ILE A 63 11.26 -5.33 -10.07
CA ILE A 63 12.06 -6.10 -11.04
C ILE A 63 12.40 -7.45 -10.44
N ARG A 64 12.90 -7.48 -9.20
CA ARG A 64 13.28 -8.70 -8.49
C ARG A 64 12.07 -9.58 -8.14
N PHE A 65 10.94 -8.97 -7.79
CA PHE A 65 9.70 -9.71 -7.51
C PHE A 65 9.23 -10.52 -8.71
N ARG A 66 9.37 -9.97 -9.91
CA ARG A 66 9.04 -10.70 -11.14
C ARG A 66 9.93 -11.92 -11.37
N GLU A 67 11.17 -11.89 -10.88
CA GLU A 67 12.11 -13.02 -10.98
C GLU A 67 11.74 -14.19 -10.06
N LEU A 68 10.98 -13.92 -8.98
CA LEU A 68 10.44 -14.97 -8.10
C LEU A 68 9.32 -15.78 -8.76
N VAL A 69 8.68 -15.23 -9.80
CA VAL A 69 7.49 -15.83 -10.42
C VAL A 69 7.89 -16.99 -11.30
N HIS A 70 7.36 -18.16 -10.98
CA HIS A 70 7.54 -19.39 -11.79
C HIS A 70 6.29 -20.28 -11.72
N GLU A 71 6.10 -21.12 -12.71
CA GLU A 71 4.97 -22.05 -12.74
C GLU A 71 4.96 -22.96 -11.50
N GLY A 72 3.80 -23.07 -10.87
CA GLY A 72 3.60 -23.88 -9.66
C GLY A 72 3.98 -23.22 -8.34
N ALA A 73 4.59 -22.01 -8.36
CA ALA A 73 4.76 -21.21 -7.15
C ALA A 73 3.40 -20.84 -6.58
N THR A 74 3.29 -20.72 -5.26
CA THR A 74 2.09 -20.20 -4.61
C THR A 74 2.21 -18.69 -4.37
N GLU A 75 1.05 -18.03 -4.26
CA GLU A 75 0.99 -16.60 -3.92
C GLU A 75 1.73 -16.32 -2.60
N ARG A 76 1.52 -17.19 -1.60
CA ARG A 76 2.13 -17.10 -0.27
C ARG A 76 3.64 -17.25 -0.32
N GLU A 77 4.17 -18.26 -1.04
CA GLU A 77 5.61 -18.46 -1.19
C GLU A 77 6.28 -17.20 -1.74
N ILE A 78 5.68 -16.56 -2.75
CA ILE A 78 6.22 -15.33 -3.31
C ILE A 78 6.09 -14.17 -2.32
N ALA A 79 4.93 -13.99 -1.67
CA ALA A 79 4.70 -12.91 -0.73
C ALA A 79 5.69 -12.94 0.44
N ASP A 80 6.03 -14.13 0.95
CA ASP A 80 6.96 -14.33 2.07
C ASP A 80 8.39 -13.87 1.74
N GLU A 81 8.79 -13.86 0.46
CA GLU A 81 10.13 -13.43 0.02
C GLU A 81 10.27 -11.90 -0.16
N LEU A 82 9.16 -11.18 -0.30
CA LEU A 82 9.18 -9.77 -0.71
C LEU A 82 9.85 -8.88 0.34
N GLU A 83 9.62 -9.13 1.63
CA GLU A 83 10.19 -8.31 2.70
C GLU A 83 11.72 -8.39 2.73
N GLY A 84 12.27 -9.58 2.47
CA GLY A 84 13.71 -9.80 2.36
C GLY A 84 14.33 -8.92 1.27
N ILE A 85 13.71 -8.86 0.11
CA ILE A 85 14.14 -8.02 -1.02
C ILE A 85 14.08 -6.53 -0.66
N TYR A 86 13.03 -6.06 0.00
CA TYR A 86 12.93 -4.67 0.45
C TYR A 86 14.06 -4.31 1.44
N ARG A 87 14.35 -5.19 2.38
CA ARG A 87 15.44 -4.98 3.37
C ARG A 87 16.82 -4.92 2.71
N GLU A 88 17.08 -5.76 1.72
CA GLU A 88 18.32 -5.73 0.93
C GLU A 88 18.47 -4.42 0.12
N LEU A 89 17.38 -3.82 -0.30
CA LEU A 89 17.34 -2.53 -1.00
C LEU A 89 17.36 -1.31 -0.05
N GLY A 90 17.43 -1.54 1.27
CA GLY A 90 17.55 -0.49 2.28
C GLY A 90 16.23 0.00 2.88
N ALA A 91 15.10 -0.60 2.51
CA ALA A 91 13.82 -0.30 3.15
C ALA A 91 13.68 -1.02 4.50
N SER A 92 12.83 -0.51 5.38
CA SER A 92 12.57 -1.10 6.70
C SER A 92 11.55 -2.25 6.67
N GLY A 93 10.87 -2.46 5.57
CA GLY A 93 9.86 -3.50 5.34
C GLY A 93 8.71 -3.01 4.47
N HIS A 94 7.58 -3.69 4.55
CA HIS A 94 6.37 -3.32 3.83
C HIS A 94 5.73 -2.04 4.35
N SER A 95 5.04 -1.29 3.48
CA SER A 95 4.18 -0.17 3.85
C SER A 95 2.76 -0.62 4.23
N PHE A 96 2.32 -1.75 3.70
CA PHE A 96 1.05 -2.45 3.97
C PHE A 96 1.22 -3.95 3.67
N ASP A 97 0.24 -4.78 4.05
CA ASP A 97 0.28 -6.21 3.77
C ASP A 97 0.27 -6.45 2.25
N PRO A 98 1.29 -7.13 1.69
CA PRO A 98 1.43 -7.28 0.24
C PRO A 98 0.30 -8.13 -0.35
N ILE A 99 -0.17 -7.75 -1.53
CA ILE A 99 -1.08 -8.55 -2.34
C ILE A 99 -0.27 -9.18 -3.48
N VAL A 100 -0.26 -10.50 -3.51
CA VAL A 100 0.23 -11.30 -4.64
C VAL A 100 -0.92 -12.20 -5.06
N SER A 101 -1.41 -12.04 -6.28
CA SER A 101 -2.63 -12.72 -6.72
C SER A 101 -2.47 -13.33 -8.11
N PHE A 102 -2.96 -14.57 -8.27
CA PHE A 102 -2.93 -15.31 -9.51
C PHE A 102 -4.33 -15.59 -10.05
N GLY A 103 -4.48 -15.52 -11.38
CA GLY A 103 -5.69 -15.87 -12.09
C GLY A 103 -6.93 -15.16 -11.56
N ALA A 104 -7.91 -15.92 -11.04
CA ALA A 104 -9.17 -15.38 -10.54
C ALA A 104 -9.00 -14.52 -9.27
N ASN A 105 -8.01 -14.80 -8.43
CA ASN A 105 -7.74 -14.04 -7.21
C ASN A 105 -7.37 -12.58 -7.49
N ALA A 106 -6.79 -12.31 -8.66
CA ALA A 106 -6.45 -10.95 -9.09
C ALA A 106 -7.69 -10.04 -9.33
N ALA A 107 -8.90 -10.58 -9.26
CA ALA A 107 -10.14 -9.80 -9.34
C ALA A 107 -10.62 -9.30 -7.96
N ASP A 108 -10.07 -9.79 -6.87
CA ASP A 108 -10.36 -9.32 -5.52
C ASP A 108 -9.30 -8.30 -5.09
N PRO A 109 -9.66 -7.00 -4.92
CA PRO A 109 -8.72 -5.95 -4.57
C PRO A 109 -8.14 -6.05 -3.14
N HIS A 110 -8.67 -6.95 -2.31
CA HIS A 110 -8.21 -7.20 -0.94
C HIS A 110 -7.83 -8.66 -0.70
N HIS A 111 -7.52 -9.38 -1.78
CA HIS A 111 -7.10 -10.78 -1.67
C HIS A 111 -5.83 -10.91 -0.83
N MET A 112 -5.86 -11.80 0.15
CA MET A 112 -4.69 -12.16 0.93
C MET A 112 -3.98 -13.35 0.27
N PRO A 113 -2.66 -13.30 0.04
CA PRO A 113 -1.90 -14.38 -0.59
C PRO A 113 -2.17 -15.74 0.07
N ASP A 114 -2.58 -16.71 -0.72
CA ASP A 114 -2.89 -18.06 -0.27
C ASP A 114 -2.06 -19.15 -0.99
N ASP A 115 -2.46 -20.41 -0.88
CA ASP A 115 -1.74 -21.53 -1.50
C ASP A 115 -2.15 -21.78 -2.98
N THR A 116 -2.81 -20.79 -3.61
CA THR A 116 -3.13 -20.80 -5.05
C THR A 116 -1.84 -20.84 -5.87
N LYS A 117 -1.75 -21.82 -6.74
CA LYS A 117 -0.57 -22.05 -7.60
C LYS A 117 -0.71 -21.36 -8.93
N LEU A 118 0.36 -20.72 -9.36
CA LEU A 118 0.46 -20.11 -10.68
C LEU A 118 0.40 -21.17 -11.78
N LYS A 119 -0.42 -20.91 -12.79
CA LYS A 119 -0.62 -21.75 -13.98
C LYS A 119 -0.37 -20.95 -15.25
N VAL A 120 -0.03 -21.64 -16.32
CA VAL A 120 0.07 -21.03 -17.64
C VAL A 120 -1.24 -20.33 -18.04
N GLY A 121 -1.14 -19.07 -18.47
CA GLY A 121 -2.27 -18.23 -18.87
C GLY A 121 -2.90 -17.42 -17.74
N ASP A 122 -2.42 -17.57 -16.50
CA ASP A 122 -2.90 -16.75 -15.40
C ASP A 122 -2.47 -15.28 -15.52
N VAL A 123 -3.30 -14.40 -15.02
CA VAL A 123 -2.93 -13.04 -14.63
C VAL A 123 -2.10 -13.14 -13.37
N VAL A 124 -1.05 -12.34 -13.29
CA VAL A 124 -0.25 -12.12 -12.07
C VAL A 124 -0.37 -10.66 -11.68
N LEU A 125 -0.82 -10.42 -10.46
CA LEU A 125 -0.94 -9.09 -9.89
C LEU A 125 -0.08 -8.99 -8.64
N PHE A 126 0.73 -7.95 -8.57
CA PHE A 126 1.40 -7.48 -7.37
C PHE A 126 0.81 -6.12 -6.98
N ASP A 127 0.39 -5.99 -5.74
CA ASP A 127 0.09 -4.73 -5.11
C ASP A 127 0.91 -4.62 -3.83
N VAL A 128 1.95 -3.79 -3.88
CA VAL A 128 3.07 -3.84 -2.94
C VAL A 128 3.63 -2.44 -2.69
N GLY A 129 4.18 -2.26 -1.53
CA GLY A 129 4.86 -1.03 -1.17
C GLY A 129 5.89 -1.24 -0.08
N CYS A 130 6.90 -0.38 -0.05
CA CYS A 130 7.90 -0.37 1.00
C CYS A 130 7.83 0.88 1.86
N ARG A 131 8.38 0.76 3.06
CA ARG A 131 8.63 1.87 3.98
C ARG A 131 10.11 2.14 4.04
N GLN A 132 10.49 3.34 3.65
CA GLN A 132 11.87 3.81 3.67
C GLN A 132 11.91 5.22 4.26
N ASP A 133 12.80 5.44 5.24
CA ASP A 133 12.94 6.73 5.95
C ASP A 133 11.58 7.28 6.43
N GLU A 134 10.75 6.41 6.97
CA GLU A 134 9.38 6.67 7.47
C GLU A 134 8.36 7.06 6.39
N TYR A 135 8.73 7.10 5.08
CA TYR A 135 7.81 7.33 3.97
C TYR A 135 7.48 6.04 3.24
N CYS A 136 6.24 5.97 2.78
CA CYS A 136 5.68 4.78 2.14
C CYS A 136 5.60 4.96 0.64
N SER A 137 5.88 3.87 -0.09
CA SER A 137 5.50 3.71 -1.49
C SER A 137 4.30 2.77 -1.62
N ASP A 138 3.65 2.83 -2.76
CA ASP A 138 2.50 2.03 -3.14
C ASP A 138 2.51 1.83 -4.65
N MET A 139 2.43 0.58 -5.12
CA MET A 139 2.55 0.26 -6.53
C MET A 139 1.82 -1.04 -6.86
N THR A 140 0.89 -0.94 -7.80
CA THR A 140 0.29 -2.14 -8.42
C THR A 140 0.90 -2.40 -9.79
N ARG A 141 1.25 -3.66 -10.07
CA ARG A 141 1.64 -4.14 -11.40
C ARG A 141 0.92 -5.42 -11.75
N THR A 142 0.43 -5.46 -12.98
CA THR A 142 -0.28 -6.60 -13.54
C THR A 142 0.42 -7.06 -14.82
N PHE A 143 0.68 -8.36 -14.93
CA PHE A 143 1.21 -9.00 -16.12
C PHE A 143 0.60 -10.39 -16.33
N PHE A 144 0.98 -11.07 -17.39
CA PHE A 144 0.44 -12.39 -17.70
C PHE A 144 1.57 -13.43 -17.68
N TRP A 145 1.28 -14.57 -17.07
CA TRP A 145 2.17 -15.71 -17.13
C TRP A 145 1.93 -16.47 -18.46
N ASN A 146 2.79 -16.21 -19.44
CA ASN A 146 2.62 -16.56 -20.84
C ASN A 146 1.69 -15.64 -21.65
N GLU A 147 1.23 -16.12 -22.82
CA GLU A 147 0.41 -15.32 -23.72
C GLU A 147 -1.02 -15.13 -23.20
N PRO A 148 -1.47 -13.89 -23.05
CA PRO A 148 -2.84 -13.62 -22.64
C PRO A 148 -3.84 -13.94 -23.74
N THR A 149 -5.03 -14.36 -23.35
CA THR A 149 -6.18 -14.47 -24.25
C THR A 149 -6.62 -13.10 -24.78
N ALA A 150 -7.35 -13.08 -25.88
CA ALA A 150 -7.93 -11.83 -26.44
C ALA A 150 -8.79 -11.08 -25.38
N LYS A 151 -9.55 -11.83 -24.57
CA LYS A 151 -10.40 -11.22 -23.51
C LYS A 151 -9.56 -10.61 -22.39
N GLN A 152 -8.49 -11.25 -21.97
CA GLN A 152 -7.58 -10.69 -20.97
C GLN A 152 -6.91 -9.41 -21.49
N ARG A 153 -6.46 -9.36 -22.74
CA ARG A 153 -5.93 -8.13 -23.38
C ARG A 153 -6.97 -7.01 -23.41
N GLU A 154 -8.19 -7.33 -23.82
CA GLU A 154 -9.30 -6.34 -23.86
C GLU A 154 -9.54 -5.72 -22.48
N VAL A 155 -9.65 -6.54 -21.43
CA VAL A 155 -9.89 -6.07 -20.06
C VAL A 155 -8.70 -5.25 -19.56
N TYR A 156 -7.48 -5.73 -19.75
CA TYR A 156 -6.26 -5.00 -19.38
C TYR A 156 -6.22 -3.60 -20.01
N GLU A 157 -6.46 -3.50 -21.33
CA GLU A 157 -6.47 -2.23 -22.05
C GLU A 157 -7.61 -1.30 -21.59
N LEU A 158 -8.76 -1.86 -21.21
CA LEU A 158 -9.85 -1.07 -20.63
C LEU A 158 -9.44 -0.44 -19.30
N VAL A 159 -8.87 -1.24 -18.40
CA VAL A 159 -8.39 -0.77 -17.08
C VAL A 159 -7.26 0.24 -17.25
N ARG A 160 -6.30 0.00 -18.15
CA ARG A 160 -5.20 0.93 -18.45
C ARG A 160 -5.73 2.29 -18.88
N ARG A 161 -6.67 2.33 -19.83
CA ARG A 161 -7.31 3.58 -20.29
C ARG A 161 -8.10 4.28 -19.19
N ALA A 162 -8.80 3.51 -18.33
CA ALA A 162 -9.50 4.08 -17.19
C ALA A 162 -8.54 4.74 -16.20
N ASN A 163 -7.41 4.08 -15.90
CA ASN A 163 -6.35 4.64 -15.05
C ASN A 163 -5.76 5.93 -15.65
N GLU A 164 -5.45 5.93 -16.94
CA GLU A 164 -4.94 7.13 -17.63
C GLU A 164 -5.94 8.30 -17.55
N ALA A 165 -7.23 8.04 -17.77
CA ALA A 165 -8.27 9.06 -17.69
C ALA A 165 -8.44 9.60 -16.25
N GLY A 166 -8.25 8.76 -15.24
CA GLY A 166 -8.31 9.18 -13.83
C GLY A 166 -7.12 10.00 -13.36
N ARG A 167 -6.00 10.00 -14.14
CA ARG A 167 -4.77 10.75 -13.84
C ARG A 167 -4.67 12.07 -14.61
N ALA A 168 -5.51 12.28 -15.59
CA ALA A 168 -5.58 13.50 -16.42
C ALA A 168 -6.38 14.60 -15.71
#